data_f1d662167645be78546bcd77cb2115a3
#
_entry.id   f1d662167645be78546bcd77cb2115a3
#
_cell.length_a   1.000
_cell.length_b   1.000
_cell.length_c   1.000
_cell.angle_alpha   90.00
_cell.angle_beta   90.00
_cell.angle_gamma   90.00
#
_symmetry.space_group_name_H-M   'P 1'
#
loop_
_entity.id
_entity.type
_entity.pdbx_description
1 polymer ?
#
loop_
_entity_poly.entity_id
_entity_poly.type
_entity_poly.pdbx_seq_one_letter_code
_entity_poly.pdbx_strand_id
1 'polypeptide(L)'
;MAFSARGRTQTALADINITPLVDVVLVLLLIFMLTAPVLQSGIEVAVPQTRTVEQITEQRTVITIDKDQNVFLNNTGTDRAINIHDLANALGPSLPGSKRVVYIRADKQVQFGAFASVMDAIKQAGITNISIVTHPLENSAQQ
;
A
#
# COMPACT_ATOMS: atom_id res chain seq x y z
N MET A 1 -8.50 55.78 -65.11
CA MET A 1 -9.52 55.15 -64.24
C MET A 1 -8.90 53.94 -63.62
N ALA A 2 -8.37 54.03 -62.39
CA ALA A 2 -7.75 52.93 -61.72
C ALA A 2 -8.77 52.27 -60.79
N PHE A 3 -9.13 51.02 -61.08
CA PHE A 3 -9.93 50.20 -60.16
C PHE A 3 -9.01 49.54 -59.14
N SER A 4 -9.05 50.06 -57.94
CA SER A 4 -8.40 49.42 -56.79
C SER A 4 -9.22 48.21 -56.34
N ALA A 5 -8.77 47.06 -56.76
CA ALA A 5 -9.28 45.82 -56.19
C ALA A 5 -8.73 45.60 -54.77
N ARG A 6 -9.46 46.00 -53.75
CA ARG A 6 -9.18 45.64 -52.37
C ARG A 6 -9.39 44.14 -52.22
N GLY A 7 -8.32 43.41 -52.34
CA GLY A 7 -8.29 42.00 -51.92
C GLY A 7 -8.64 41.89 -50.46
N ARG A 8 -9.80 41.38 -50.12
CA ARG A 8 -10.12 40.90 -48.79
C ARG A 8 -9.26 39.66 -48.56
N THR A 9 -8.20 39.80 -47.80
CA THR A 9 -7.53 38.65 -47.18
C THR A 9 -8.50 38.05 -46.18
N GLN A 10 -9.20 36.99 -46.59
CA GLN A 10 -9.86 36.12 -45.63
C GLN A 10 -8.77 35.43 -44.86
N THR A 11 -8.56 35.84 -43.62
CA THR A 11 -7.84 35.03 -42.63
C THR A 11 -8.63 33.80 -42.43
N ALA A 12 -8.18 32.68 -42.99
CA ALA A 12 -8.72 31.38 -42.65
C ALA A 12 -8.41 31.13 -41.15
N LEU A 13 -9.39 31.41 -40.32
CA LEU A 13 -9.37 30.94 -38.97
C LEU A 13 -9.42 29.40 -39.07
N ALA A 14 -8.28 28.76 -38.90
CA ALA A 14 -8.22 27.34 -38.77
C ALA A 14 -8.94 26.98 -37.46
N ASP A 15 -10.18 26.57 -37.55
CA ASP A 15 -10.91 26.03 -36.40
C ASP A 15 -10.18 24.81 -35.90
N ILE A 16 -9.54 24.94 -34.75
CA ILE A 16 -8.89 23.79 -34.08
C ILE A 16 -9.99 22.87 -33.58
N ASN A 17 -10.06 21.70 -34.18
CA ASN A 17 -10.97 20.66 -33.71
C ASN A 17 -10.45 20.12 -32.38
N ILE A 18 -11.12 20.47 -31.28
CA ILE A 18 -10.76 20.04 -29.92
C ILE A 18 -11.23 18.63 -29.59
N THR A 19 -12.03 18.01 -30.47
CA THR A 19 -12.60 16.66 -30.19
C THR A 19 -11.54 15.59 -29.94
N PRO A 20 -10.43 15.49 -30.72
CA PRO A 20 -9.38 14.52 -30.42
C PRO A 20 -8.66 14.78 -29.08
N LEU A 21 -8.48 16.04 -28.72
CA LEU A 21 -7.85 16.43 -27.45
C LEU A 21 -8.75 16.04 -26.27
N VAL A 22 -10.03 16.34 -26.34
CA VAL A 22 -11.02 16.02 -25.30
C VAL A 22 -11.14 14.51 -25.12
N ASP A 23 -11.11 13.72 -26.18
CA ASP A 23 -11.16 12.27 -26.13
C ASP A 23 -9.97 11.69 -25.35
N VAL A 24 -8.75 12.13 -25.66
CA VAL A 24 -7.54 11.70 -24.93
C VAL A 24 -7.63 12.07 -23.46
N VAL A 25 -8.05 13.27 -23.13
CA VAL A 25 -8.18 13.73 -21.74
C VAL A 25 -9.23 12.93 -20.98
N LEU A 26 -10.38 12.65 -21.60
CA LEU A 26 -11.44 11.83 -20.98
C LEU A 26 -10.98 10.40 -20.72
N VAL A 27 -10.28 9.78 -21.67
CA VAL A 27 -9.75 8.42 -21.52
C VAL A 27 -8.71 8.37 -20.40
N LEU A 28 -7.80 9.33 -20.33
CA LEU A 28 -6.82 9.41 -19.24
C LEU A 28 -7.50 9.61 -17.88
N LEU A 29 -8.51 10.48 -17.78
CA LEU A 29 -9.26 10.69 -16.55
C LEU A 29 -9.97 9.42 -16.11
N LEU A 30 -10.58 8.68 -17.03
CA LEU A 30 -11.23 7.41 -16.75
C LEU A 30 -10.25 6.36 -16.27
N ILE A 31 -9.08 6.26 -16.89
CA ILE A 31 -8.01 5.34 -16.45
C ILE A 31 -7.57 5.69 -15.03
N PHE A 32 -7.29 6.97 -14.74
CA PHE A 32 -6.91 7.40 -13.39
C PHE A 32 -8.02 7.13 -12.36
N MET A 33 -9.28 7.34 -12.72
CA MET A 33 -10.42 7.03 -11.85
C MET A 33 -10.52 5.54 -11.52
N LEU A 34 -10.25 4.66 -12.48
CA LEU A 34 -10.29 3.21 -12.27
C LEU A 34 -9.07 2.67 -11.53
N THR A 35 -7.90 3.31 -11.70
CA THR A 35 -6.65 2.87 -11.05
C THR A 35 -6.46 3.46 -9.66
N ALA A 36 -7.07 4.60 -9.34
CA ALA A 36 -6.93 5.27 -8.05
C ALA A 36 -7.27 4.38 -6.83
N PRO A 37 -8.33 3.54 -6.85
CA PRO A 37 -8.61 2.65 -5.74
C PRO A 37 -7.55 1.58 -5.51
N VAL A 38 -6.85 1.16 -6.57
CA VAL A 38 -5.80 0.12 -6.49
C VAL A 38 -4.57 0.62 -5.74
N LEU A 39 -4.29 1.92 -5.82
CA LEU A 39 -3.15 2.52 -5.11
C LEU A 39 -3.43 2.74 -3.61
N GLN A 40 -4.69 2.66 -3.18
CA GLN A 40 -5.09 2.84 -1.78
C GLN A 40 -5.13 1.54 -0.98
N SER A 41 -4.75 0.41 -1.58
CA SER A 41 -4.72 -0.89 -0.92
C SER A 41 -3.56 -1.04 0.08
N GLY A 42 -2.70 -0.04 0.18
CA GLY A 42 -1.65 0.00 1.20
C GLY A 42 -2.21 0.44 2.54
N ILE A 43 -2.11 -0.41 3.56
CA ILE A 43 -2.37 -0.01 4.93
C ILE A 43 -1.22 0.87 5.38
N GLU A 44 -1.51 2.15 5.60
CA GLU A 44 -0.53 3.08 6.14
C GLU A 44 -0.37 2.83 7.65
N VAL A 45 0.77 2.29 8.02
CA VAL A 45 1.13 2.01 9.41
C VAL A 45 2.39 2.77 9.76
N ALA A 46 2.33 3.66 10.74
CA ALA A 46 3.50 4.33 11.28
C ALA A 46 4.28 3.35 12.19
N VAL A 47 5.20 2.59 11.61
CA VAL A 47 5.96 1.56 12.32
C VAL A 47 6.95 2.20 13.30
N PRO A 48 7.10 1.67 14.51
CA PRO A 48 8.09 2.17 15.44
C PRO A 48 9.51 2.04 14.88
N GLN A 49 10.33 3.03 15.12
CA GLN A 49 11.70 3.06 14.63
C GLN A 49 12.65 2.31 15.57
N THR A 50 13.48 1.45 15.01
CA THR A 50 14.55 0.75 15.74
C THR A 50 15.86 0.85 15.00
N ARG A 51 16.95 0.51 15.67
CA ARG A 51 18.31 0.53 15.08
C ARG A 51 18.60 -0.66 14.18
N THR A 52 17.81 -1.72 14.26
CA THR A 52 18.02 -2.94 13.48
C THR A 52 16.89 -3.09 12.47
N VAL A 53 17.22 -3.18 11.19
CA VAL A 53 16.27 -3.34 10.10
C VAL A 53 16.63 -4.59 9.31
N GLU A 54 15.68 -5.52 9.23
CA GLU A 54 15.71 -6.58 8.21
C GLU A 54 14.78 -6.20 7.08
N GLN A 55 15.29 -6.09 5.87
CA GLN A 55 14.48 -5.88 4.67
C GLN A 55 13.81 -7.20 4.27
N ILE A 56 12.49 -7.15 4.16
CA ILE A 56 11.71 -8.30 3.71
C ILE A 56 11.73 -8.31 2.18
N THR A 57 12.49 -9.22 1.59
CA THR A 57 12.70 -9.32 0.14
C THR A 57 11.94 -10.46 -0.55
N GLU A 58 11.24 -11.31 0.19
CA GLU A 58 10.56 -12.49 -0.36
C GLU A 58 9.09 -12.56 0.06
N GLN A 59 8.30 -13.41 -0.60
CA GLN A 59 6.91 -13.70 -0.24
C GLN A 59 6.82 -14.30 1.16
N ARG A 60 6.66 -13.45 2.15
CA ARG A 60 6.63 -13.82 3.56
C ARG A 60 5.27 -13.50 4.16
N THR A 61 4.86 -14.28 5.14
CA THR A 61 3.64 -13.98 5.89
C THR A 61 3.87 -12.76 6.77
N VAL A 62 3.15 -11.68 6.51
CA VAL A 62 3.22 -10.44 7.29
C VAL A 62 1.88 -10.20 7.97
N ILE A 63 1.92 -9.92 9.26
CA ILE A 63 0.76 -9.50 10.04
C ILE A 63 0.93 -8.03 10.38
N THR A 64 -0.02 -7.21 9.98
CA THR A 64 -0.01 -5.78 10.25
C THR A 64 -1.09 -5.43 11.27
N ILE A 65 -0.73 -4.66 12.28
CA ILE A 65 -1.65 -4.12 13.29
C ILE A 65 -1.66 -2.61 13.14
N ASP A 66 -2.82 -2.04 12.81
CA ASP A 66 -2.96 -0.60 12.65
C ASP A 66 -3.20 0.12 14.00
N LYS A 67 -3.22 1.45 13.95
CA LYS A 67 -3.49 2.30 15.13
C LYS A 67 -4.84 2.03 15.78
N ASP A 68 -5.84 1.56 15.00
CA ASP A 68 -7.20 1.25 15.46
C ASP A 68 -7.30 -0.21 15.93
N GLN A 69 -6.16 -0.91 16.05
CA GLN A 69 -6.03 -2.29 16.52
C GLN A 69 -6.65 -3.34 15.59
N ASN A 70 -6.88 -2.98 14.34
CA ASN A 70 -7.28 -3.93 13.32
C ASN A 70 -6.07 -4.77 12.88
N VAL A 71 -6.32 -6.06 12.64
CA VAL A 71 -5.29 -7.00 12.23
C VAL A 71 -5.47 -7.34 10.76
N PHE A 72 -4.40 -7.27 10.01
CA PHE A 72 -4.36 -7.61 8.59
C PHE A 72 -3.32 -8.69 8.34
N LEU A 73 -3.70 -9.70 7.58
CA LEU A 73 -2.82 -10.79 7.17
C LEU A 73 -2.47 -10.65 5.69
N ASN A 74 -1.18 -10.65 5.41
CA ASN A 74 -0.64 -10.69 4.07
C ASN A 74 0.23 -11.94 3.90
N ASN A 75 -0.23 -12.88 3.11
CA ASN A 75 0.52 -14.10 2.76
C ASN A 75 0.70 -14.29 1.24
N THR A 76 -0.03 -13.52 0.43
CA THR A 76 -0.04 -13.63 -1.03
C THR A 76 0.14 -12.28 -1.74
N GLY A 77 0.64 -11.27 -1.03
CA GLY A 77 0.81 -9.90 -1.58
C GLY A 77 -0.40 -8.99 -1.42
N THR A 78 -1.49 -9.47 -0.84
CA THR A 78 -2.69 -8.66 -0.56
C THR A 78 -2.99 -8.66 0.93
N ASP A 79 -3.20 -7.48 1.49
CA ASP A 79 -3.59 -7.33 2.90
C ASP A 79 -5.08 -7.65 3.06
N ARG A 80 -5.36 -8.63 3.91
CA ARG A 80 -6.71 -9.06 4.23
C ARG A 80 -7.00 -8.77 5.70
N ALA A 81 -8.06 -7.99 5.98
CA ALA A 81 -8.52 -7.80 7.34
C ALA A 81 -9.00 -9.12 7.95
N ILE A 82 -8.55 -9.42 9.15
CA ILE A 82 -8.87 -10.67 9.83
C ILE A 82 -9.17 -10.40 11.29
N ASN A 83 -10.10 -11.20 11.84
CA ASN A 83 -10.34 -11.17 13.26
C ASN A 83 -9.20 -11.91 13.99
N ILE A 84 -8.79 -11.40 15.14
CA ILE A 84 -7.71 -11.99 15.94
C ILE A 84 -8.02 -13.45 16.35
N HIS A 85 -9.29 -13.77 16.56
CA HIS A 85 -9.73 -15.13 16.89
C HIS A 85 -9.57 -16.12 15.73
N ASP A 86 -9.64 -15.63 14.50
CA ASP A 86 -9.50 -16.43 13.29
C ASP A 86 -8.06 -16.47 12.78
N LEU A 87 -7.17 -15.66 13.35
CA LEU A 87 -5.79 -15.51 12.91
C LEU A 87 -5.02 -16.84 12.97
N ALA A 88 -5.16 -17.60 14.06
CA ALA A 88 -4.51 -18.89 14.22
C ALA A 88 -4.96 -19.89 13.13
N ASN A 89 -6.26 -19.91 12.83
CA ASN A 89 -6.83 -20.77 11.78
C ASN A 89 -6.38 -20.32 10.37
N ALA A 90 -6.32 -19.01 10.15
CA ALA A 90 -5.91 -18.45 8.87
C ALA A 90 -4.41 -18.66 8.57
N LEU A 91 -3.58 -18.67 9.59
CA LEU A 91 -2.17 -19.01 9.47
C LEU A 91 -1.97 -20.50 9.15
N GLY A 92 -2.93 -21.34 9.53
CA GLY A 92 -2.86 -22.78 9.36
C GLY A 92 -1.84 -23.45 10.30
N PRO A 93 -1.93 -24.77 10.46
CA PRO A 93 -1.03 -25.49 11.35
C PRO A 93 0.40 -25.44 10.81
N SER A 94 1.33 -25.08 11.68
CA SER A 94 2.75 -25.20 11.39
C SER A 94 3.22 -26.61 11.68
N LEU A 95 3.80 -27.27 10.68
CA LEU A 95 4.38 -28.59 10.88
C LEU A 95 5.58 -28.50 11.85
N PRO A 96 5.74 -29.48 12.76
CA PRO A 96 6.90 -29.53 13.65
C PRO A 96 8.19 -29.47 12.83
N GLY A 97 9.08 -28.52 13.15
CA GLY A 97 10.33 -28.33 12.43
C GLY A 97 10.25 -27.42 11.20
N SER A 98 9.09 -26.86 10.86
CA SER A 98 9.00 -25.86 9.78
C SER A 98 9.73 -24.58 10.18
N LYS A 99 10.56 -24.06 9.26
CA LYS A 99 11.25 -22.77 9.42
C LYS A 99 10.37 -21.57 8.99
N ARG A 100 9.06 -21.70 9.16
CA ARG A 100 8.12 -20.64 8.79
C ARG A 100 8.35 -19.44 9.71
N VAL A 101 8.66 -18.30 9.11
CA VAL A 101 8.83 -17.02 9.81
C VAL A 101 7.62 -16.16 9.53
N VAL A 102 7.06 -15.58 10.59
CA VAL A 102 5.99 -14.59 10.50
C VAL A 102 6.54 -13.23 10.89
N TYR A 103 6.29 -12.25 10.05
CA TYR A 103 6.70 -10.87 10.30
C TYR A 103 5.54 -10.08 10.85
N ILE A 104 5.74 -9.40 11.97
CA ILE A 104 4.75 -8.52 12.57
C ILE A 104 5.14 -7.08 12.31
N ARG A 105 4.22 -6.32 11.75
CA ARG A 105 4.31 -4.87 11.58
C ARG A 105 3.21 -4.25 12.46
N ALA A 106 3.58 -3.49 13.46
CA ALA A 106 2.65 -2.82 14.34
C ALA A 106 2.85 -1.31 14.29
N ASP A 107 1.75 -0.56 14.30
CA ASP A 107 1.80 0.89 14.46
C ASP A 107 2.36 1.26 15.84
N LYS A 108 3.07 2.38 15.94
CA LYS A 108 3.65 2.88 17.18
C LYS A 108 2.60 3.16 18.28
N GLN A 109 1.33 3.34 17.90
CA GLN A 109 0.22 3.63 18.82
C GLN A 109 -0.57 2.37 19.21
N VAL A 110 -0.17 1.19 18.74
CA VAL A 110 -0.81 -0.07 19.10
C VAL A 110 -0.65 -0.33 20.58
N GLN A 111 -1.77 -0.67 21.24
CA GLN A 111 -1.73 -1.07 22.64
C GLN A 111 -0.99 -2.40 22.80
N PHE A 112 -0.18 -2.49 23.83
CA PHE A 112 0.58 -3.71 24.12
C PHE A 112 -0.32 -4.95 24.26
N GLY A 113 -1.52 -4.81 24.82
CA GLY A 113 -2.49 -5.90 24.94
C GLY A 113 -2.92 -6.48 23.59
N ALA A 114 -3.19 -5.63 22.60
CA ALA A 114 -3.53 -6.07 21.23
C ALA A 114 -2.35 -6.80 20.56
N PHE A 115 -1.15 -6.25 20.71
CA PHE A 115 0.08 -6.89 20.23
C PHE A 115 0.31 -8.27 20.88
N ALA A 116 0.14 -8.36 22.19
CA ALA A 116 0.29 -9.61 22.93
C ALA A 116 -0.72 -10.67 22.50
N SER A 117 -1.96 -10.26 22.21
CA SER A 117 -3.00 -11.18 21.72
C SER A 117 -2.68 -11.72 20.32
N VAL A 118 -2.11 -10.90 19.45
CA VAL A 118 -1.64 -11.35 18.12
C VAL A 118 -0.48 -12.33 18.28
N MET A 119 0.47 -12.04 19.16
CA MET A 119 1.58 -12.95 19.46
C MET A 119 1.11 -14.31 19.98
N ASP A 120 0.11 -14.30 20.84
CA ASP A 120 -0.47 -15.54 21.39
C ASP A 120 -1.16 -16.36 20.29
N ALA A 121 -1.95 -15.72 19.43
CA ALA A 121 -2.59 -16.37 18.28
C ALA A 121 -1.57 -17.00 17.31
N ILE A 122 -0.43 -16.34 17.07
CA ILE A 122 0.64 -16.90 16.23
C ILE A 122 1.27 -18.13 16.89
N LYS A 123 1.51 -18.08 18.19
CA LYS A 123 2.04 -19.23 18.95
C LYS A 123 1.06 -20.39 18.98
N GLN A 124 -0.25 -20.13 19.10
CA GLN A 124 -1.30 -21.16 19.02
C GLN A 124 -1.31 -21.86 17.64
N ALA A 125 -0.94 -21.15 16.56
CA ALA A 125 -0.74 -21.75 15.25
C ALA A 125 0.53 -22.62 15.14
N GLY A 126 1.32 -22.74 16.22
CA GLY A 126 2.56 -23.52 16.24
C GLY A 126 3.77 -22.81 15.64
N ILE A 127 3.69 -21.52 15.39
CA ILE A 127 4.78 -20.72 14.82
C ILE A 127 5.64 -20.15 15.94
N THR A 128 6.91 -20.54 15.97
CA THR A 128 7.87 -20.09 16.99
C THR A 128 8.80 -18.99 16.47
N ASN A 129 8.99 -18.91 15.15
CA ASN A 129 9.85 -17.92 14.54
C ASN A 129 9.05 -16.67 14.19
N ILE A 130 9.17 -15.64 15.01
CA ILE A 130 8.46 -14.37 14.84
C ILE A 130 9.52 -13.27 14.73
N SER A 131 9.40 -12.43 13.71
CA SER A 131 10.23 -11.26 13.50
C SER A 131 9.38 -9.99 13.52
N ILE A 132 9.87 -8.95 14.19
CA ILE A 132 9.18 -7.66 14.25
C ILE A 132 9.81 -6.74 13.20
N VAL A 133 8.99 -6.18 12.33
CA VAL A 133 9.42 -5.23 11.30
C VAL A 133 9.37 -3.83 11.87
N THR A 134 10.50 -3.14 11.79
CA THR A 134 10.63 -1.77 12.25
C THR A 134 11.31 -0.90 11.19
N HIS A 135 11.10 0.40 11.22
CA HIS A 135 11.85 1.33 10.38
C HIS A 135 13.14 1.78 11.06
N PRO A 136 14.22 2.03 10.29
CA PRO A 136 15.42 2.62 10.86
C PRO A 136 15.11 4.01 11.42
N LEU A 137 15.76 4.35 12.53
CA LEU A 137 15.78 5.73 12.99
C LEU A 137 16.46 6.58 11.92
N GLU A 138 15.75 7.55 11.36
CA GLU A 138 16.41 8.60 10.61
C GLU A 138 17.36 9.35 11.55
N ASN A 139 18.65 9.28 11.25
CA ASN A 139 19.63 10.08 11.95
C ASN A 139 19.34 11.56 11.67
N SER A 140 18.58 12.19 12.55
CA SER A 140 18.50 13.66 12.62
C SER A 140 19.79 14.29 13.16
N ALA A 141 20.92 13.69 12.85
CA ALA A 141 22.23 14.23 13.15
C ALA A 141 22.78 14.93 11.92
N GLN A 142 22.16 16.05 11.53
CA GLN A 142 22.80 17.12 10.78
C GLN A 142 21.98 18.40 10.98
N GLN A 143 22.17 19.02 12.09
CA GLN A 143 22.11 20.47 12.21
C GLN A 143 23.37 20.94 12.89
#